data_a6eb6731c5567d568fc8d0243309e3f0
#
_entry.id   a6eb6731c5567d568fc8d0243309e3f0
#
_cell.length_a   1.000
_cell.length_b   1.000
_cell.length_c   1.000
_cell.angle_alpha   90.00
_cell.angle_beta   90.00
_cell.angle_gamma   90.00
#
_symmetry.space_group_name_H-M   'P 1'
#
loop_
_entity.id
_entity.type
_entity.pdbx_description
1 polymer ?
#
loop_
_entity_poly.entity_id
_entity_poly.type
_entity_poly.pdbx_seq_one_letter_code
_entity_poly.pdbx_strand_id
1 'polypeptide(L)'
;MNNPEWTLVLAFVWGAIWGSFYNVVIHRLPSGASLSRPPSHCPACGNTLKPWHNIPILSWLALRGKCGFCETQISIRYPLVELLTALLSAALWALVLQADGGTLVSEVGLLALVGPFMLLFAFVGALVVITFIDLDLQIIPHKITVPFILTGPIAAFWLEPITGLTWSTSVLGAIAGGAVIWLVIEGYFWVRKREGMGGGDFMMLAMLGSWLGVECIIFILLAASL
;
A
#
# COMPACT_ATOMS: atom_id res chain seq x y z
N MET A 1 3.32 3.49 31.39
CA MET A 1 2.65 2.43 30.62
C MET A 1 3.70 1.89 29.66
N ASN A 2 4.06 0.62 29.81
CA ASN A 2 5.09 0.01 28.95
C ASN A 2 4.47 -0.22 27.57
N ASN A 3 4.76 0.65 26.61
CA ASN A 3 4.50 0.30 25.22
C ASN A 3 5.25 -0.98 24.92
N PRO A 4 4.56 -2.07 24.56
CA PRO A 4 5.23 -3.33 24.35
C PRO A 4 6.08 -3.24 23.06
N GLU A 5 7.35 -2.85 23.21
CA GLU A 5 8.29 -2.68 22.07
C GLU A 5 8.35 -3.93 21.16
N TRP A 6 8.11 -5.11 21.73
CA TRP A 6 8.05 -6.35 20.96
C TRP A 6 6.92 -6.35 19.90
N THR A 7 5.84 -5.56 20.07
CA THR A 7 4.76 -5.46 19.08
C THR A 7 5.20 -4.73 17.82
N LEU A 8 6.13 -3.78 17.93
CA LEU A 8 6.76 -3.14 16.76
C LEU A 8 7.55 -4.16 15.94
N VAL A 9 8.25 -5.09 16.60
CA VAL A 9 8.97 -6.16 15.92
C VAL A 9 7.98 -7.09 15.19
N LEU A 10 6.85 -7.42 15.81
CA LEU A 10 5.81 -8.22 15.14
C LEU A 10 5.22 -7.49 13.93
N ALA A 11 4.94 -6.20 14.06
CA ALA A 11 4.46 -5.38 12.94
C ALA A 11 5.49 -5.31 11.80
N PHE A 12 6.78 -5.19 12.13
CA PHE A 12 7.87 -5.23 11.14
C PHE A 12 7.91 -6.57 10.40
N VAL A 13 7.89 -7.69 11.12
CA VAL A 13 7.89 -9.04 10.53
C VAL A 13 6.65 -9.25 9.66
N TRP A 14 5.49 -8.83 10.14
CA TRP A 14 4.24 -8.84 9.37
C TRP A 14 4.40 -8.09 8.05
N GLY A 15 4.90 -6.86 8.10
CA GLY A 15 5.16 -6.04 6.91
C GLY A 15 6.15 -6.69 5.94
N ALA A 16 7.23 -7.33 6.44
CA ALA A 16 8.20 -8.02 5.61
C ALA A 16 7.56 -9.19 4.84
N ILE A 17 6.72 -10.00 5.51
CA ILE A 17 6.01 -11.12 4.89
C ILE A 17 5.08 -10.61 3.77
N TRP A 18 4.29 -9.59 4.04
CA TRP A 18 3.42 -8.99 3.03
C TRP A 18 4.20 -8.30 1.91
N GLY A 19 5.34 -7.67 2.22
CA GLY A 19 6.24 -7.08 1.21
C GLY A 19 6.74 -8.12 0.21
N SER A 20 7.06 -9.34 0.67
CA SER A 20 7.39 -10.44 -0.23
C SER A 20 6.24 -10.84 -1.14
N PHE A 21 5.01 -10.87 -0.62
CA PHE A 21 3.81 -11.10 -1.43
C PHE A 21 3.54 -9.92 -2.39
N TYR A 22 3.78 -8.67 -1.99
CA TYR A 22 3.60 -7.51 -2.86
C TYR A 22 4.52 -7.55 -4.08
N ASN A 23 5.72 -8.08 -3.97
CA ASN A 23 6.58 -8.34 -5.13
C ASN A 23 5.89 -9.24 -6.17
N VAL A 24 5.15 -10.26 -5.71
CA VAL A 24 4.35 -11.13 -6.61
C VAL A 24 3.21 -10.35 -7.25
N VAL A 25 2.50 -9.52 -6.47
CA VAL A 25 1.37 -8.71 -6.96
C VAL A 25 1.86 -7.70 -8.01
N ILE A 26 2.93 -6.96 -7.72
CA ILE A 26 3.54 -5.97 -8.61
C ILE A 26 3.86 -6.59 -9.97
N HIS A 27 4.44 -7.78 -9.98
CA HIS A 27 4.85 -8.45 -11.22
C HIS A 27 3.69 -9.10 -11.99
N ARG A 28 2.72 -9.71 -11.28
CA ARG A 28 1.66 -10.54 -11.90
C ARG A 28 0.36 -9.79 -12.19
N LEU A 29 -0.01 -8.81 -11.36
CA LEU A 29 -1.29 -8.12 -11.49
C LEU A 29 -1.47 -7.39 -12.83
N PRO A 30 -0.45 -6.67 -13.36
CA PRO A 30 -0.59 -5.98 -14.64
C PRO A 30 -0.78 -6.94 -15.82
N SER A 31 -0.11 -8.09 -15.79
CA SER A 31 -0.24 -9.11 -16.83
C SER A 31 -1.51 -9.98 -16.71
N GLY A 32 -2.31 -9.79 -15.66
CA GLY A 32 -3.48 -10.62 -15.38
C GLY A 32 -3.14 -12.05 -14.94
N ALA A 33 -1.89 -12.32 -14.60
CA ALA A 33 -1.46 -13.65 -14.16
C ALA A 33 -1.98 -13.99 -12.76
N SER A 34 -2.12 -15.29 -12.46
CA SER A 34 -2.57 -15.76 -11.16
C SER A 34 -1.59 -15.39 -10.04
N LEU A 35 -2.10 -14.80 -8.95
CA LEU A 35 -1.29 -14.45 -7.78
C LEU A 35 -0.88 -15.67 -6.95
N SER A 36 -1.60 -16.79 -7.06
CA SER A 36 -1.38 -17.99 -6.26
C SER A 36 -0.62 -19.09 -7.00
N ARG A 37 -0.67 -19.14 -8.33
CA ARG A 37 -0.04 -20.17 -9.15
C ARG A 37 0.63 -19.58 -10.39
N PRO A 38 1.80 -20.12 -10.81
CA PRO A 38 2.63 -21.09 -10.11
C PRO A 38 3.28 -20.51 -8.85
N PRO A 39 3.87 -21.33 -7.95
CA PRO A 39 4.63 -20.85 -6.80
C PRO A 39 5.82 -19.98 -7.26
N SER A 40 6.44 -19.25 -6.32
CA SER A 40 7.61 -18.43 -6.61
C SER A 40 8.75 -19.27 -7.16
N HIS A 41 9.32 -18.86 -8.28
CA HIS A 41 10.38 -19.58 -9.00
C HIS A 41 11.42 -18.60 -9.53
N CYS A 42 12.61 -19.09 -9.77
CA CYS A 42 13.66 -18.29 -10.41
C CYS A 42 13.33 -18.09 -11.91
N PRO A 43 13.31 -16.85 -12.43
CA PRO A 43 13.01 -16.62 -13.83
C PRO A 43 14.07 -17.18 -14.79
N ALA A 44 15.32 -17.36 -14.33
CA ALA A 44 16.41 -17.84 -15.17
C ALA A 44 16.45 -19.37 -15.29
N CYS A 45 16.25 -20.11 -14.19
CA CYS A 45 16.35 -21.58 -14.20
C CYS A 45 15.01 -22.31 -14.01
N GLY A 46 13.90 -21.58 -13.77
CA GLY A 46 12.58 -22.15 -13.58
C GLY A 46 12.38 -22.93 -12.25
N ASN A 47 13.44 -23.12 -11.47
CA ASN A 47 13.34 -23.86 -10.21
C ASN A 47 12.46 -23.14 -9.19
N THR A 48 11.52 -23.87 -8.58
CA THR A 48 10.68 -23.38 -7.50
C THR A 48 11.52 -23.05 -6.27
N LEU A 49 11.28 -21.88 -5.68
CA LEU A 49 11.97 -21.45 -4.48
C LEU A 49 11.55 -22.30 -3.28
N LYS A 50 12.53 -22.74 -2.52
CA LYS A 50 12.28 -23.43 -1.24
C LYS A 50 11.82 -22.41 -0.19
N PRO A 51 11.05 -22.80 0.85
CA PRO A 51 10.54 -21.85 1.85
C PRO A 51 11.61 -20.94 2.46
N TRP A 52 12.79 -21.48 2.75
CA TRP A 52 13.91 -20.69 3.31
C TRP A 52 14.60 -19.75 2.29
N HIS A 53 14.40 -19.97 0.98
CA HIS A 53 14.83 -19.03 -0.06
C HIS A 53 13.86 -17.87 -0.25
N ASN A 54 12.72 -17.93 0.44
CA ASN A 54 11.66 -16.92 0.37
C ASN A 54 11.45 -16.20 1.73
N ILE A 55 12.38 -16.33 2.68
CA ILE A 55 12.35 -15.56 3.92
C ILE A 55 12.69 -14.10 3.56
N PRO A 56 11.77 -13.16 3.80
CA PRO A 56 11.95 -11.78 3.34
C PRO A 56 13.26 -11.17 3.86
N ILE A 57 13.93 -10.41 3.00
CA ILE A 57 15.20 -9.71 3.27
C ILE A 57 16.35 -10.69 3.57
N LEU A 58 16.15 -11.58 4.54
CA LEU A 58 17.20 -12.46 5.06
C LEU A 58 17.72 -13.45 4.02
N SER A 59 16.85 -14.03 3.21
CA SER A 59 17.28 -14.98 2.17
C SER A 59 18.12 -14.29 1.10
N TRP A 60 17.76 -13.06 0.71
CA TRP A 60 18.53 -12.28 -0.26
C TRP A 60 19.93 -11.94 0.28
N LEU A 61 20.03 -11.53 1.55
CA LEU A 61 21.30 -11.23 2.21
C LEU A 61 22.18 -12.49 2.34
N ALA A 62 21.59 -13.60 2.81
CA ALA A 62 22.30 -14.88 2.99
C ALA A 62 22.84 -15.44 1.65
N LEU A 63 22.06 -15.29 0.57
CA LEU A 63 22.44 -15.72 -0.78
C LEU A 63 23.23 -14.65 -1.56
N ARG A 64 23.56 -13.52 -0.91
CA ARG A 64 24.32 -12.40 -1.51
C ARG A 64 23.69 -11.92 -2.82
N GLY A 65 22.36 -11.86 -2.87
CA GLY A 65 21.62 -11.42 -4.06
C GLY A 65 21.65 -12.39 -5.22
N LYS A 66 21.87 -13.67 -4.99
CA LYS A 66 21.95 -14.71 -6.05
C LYS A 66 20.90 -15.80 -5.85
N CYS A 67 20.52 -16.44 -6.95
CA CYS A 67 19.67 -17.63 -6.90
C CYS A 67 20.42 -18.79 -6.23
N GLY A 68 19.80 -19.48 -5.27
CA GLY A 68 20.40 -20.63 -4.60
C GLY A 68 20.58 -21.90 -5.45
N PHE A 69 20.17 -21.87 -6.75
CA PHE A 69 20.30 -23.01 -7.67
C PHE A 69 21.22 -22.70 -8.84
N CYS A 70 21.10 -21.56 -9.49
CA CYS A 70 21.83 -21.21 -10.71
C CYS A 70 22.73 -19.98 -10.57
N GLU A 71 22.81 -19.40 -9.38
CA GLU A 71 23.64 -18.24 -9.02
C GLU A 71 23.34 -16.95 -9.84
N THR A 72 22.31 -16.93 -10.66
CA THR A 72 21.88 -15.71 -11.37
C THR A 72 21.55 -14.62 -10.36
N GLN A 73 21.92 -13.39 -10.66
CA GLN A 73 21.64 -12.23 -9.81
C GLN A 73 20.14 -11.95 -9.69
N ILE A 74 19.71 -11.72 -8.44
CA ILE A 74 18.35 -11.31 -8.08
C ILE A 74 18.37 -9.82 -7.77
N SER A 75 17.48 -9.06 -8.41
CA SER A 75 17.40 -7.61 -8.24
C SER A 75 17.26 -7.22 -6.76
N ILE A 76 17.99 -6.16 -6.36
CA ILE A 76 17.89 -5.54 -5.05
C ILE A 76 16.50 -4.96 -4.77
N ARG A 77 15.70 -4.75 -5.79
CA ARG A 77 14.33 -4.27 -5.68
C ARG A 77 13.46 -5.18 -4.80
N TYR A 78 13.65 -6.50 -4.87
CA TYR A 78 12.88 -7.44 -4.05
C TYR A 78 13.03 -7.17 -2.56
N PRO A 79 14.24 -7.21 -1.97
CA PRO A 79 14.41 -6.90 -0.55
C PRO A 79 14.11 -5.44 -0.22
N LEU A 80 14.20 -4.49 -1.16
CA LEU A 80 13.80 -3.10 -0.91
C LEU A 80 12.29 -2.94 -0.71
N VAL A 81 11.46 -3.60 -1.52
CA VAL A 81 10.00 -3.61 -1.32
C VAL A 81 9.65 -4.26 0.01
N GLU A 82 10.30 -5.36 0.34
CA GLU A 82 10.10 -6.07 1.62
C GLU A 82 10.46 -5.18 2.82
N LEU A 83 11.61 -4.53 2.77
CA LEU A 83 12.09 -3.64 3.84
C LEU A 83 11.21 -2.39 3.97
N LEU A 84 10.86 -1.76 2.84
CA LEU A 84 9.96 -0.60 2.83
C LEU A 84 8.62 -0.94 3.48
N THR A 85 8.02 -2.07 3.08
CA THR A 85 6.73 -2.52 3.63
C THR A 85 6.85 -2.85 5.12
N ALA A 86 7.96 -3.45 5.55
CA ALA A 86 8.24 -3.75 6.95
C ALA A 86 8.36 -2.48 7.80
N LEU A 87 9.09 -1.47 7.32
CA LEU A 87 9.25 -0.19 8.01
C LEU A 87 7.94 0.60 8.08
N LEU A 88 7.18 0.64 6.98
CA LEU A 88 5.86 1.28 6.95
C LEU A 88 4.88 0.58 7.90
N SER A 89 4.89 -0.74 7.96
CA SER A 89 4.08 -1.52 8.90
C SER A 89 4.40 -1.19 10.36
N ALA A 90 5.68 -1.16 10.72
CA ALA A 90 6.11 -0.80 12.06
C ALA A 90 5.76 0.66 12.41
N ALA A 91 5.95 1.59 11.47
CA ALA A 91 5.59 2.99 11.64
C ALA A 91 4.07 3.18 11.82
N LEU A 92 3.25 2.49 11.01
CA LEU A 92 1.79 2.50 11.16
C LEU A 92 1.36 1.98 12.52
N TRP A 93 1.94 0.87 12.98
CA TRP A 93 1.63 0.35 14.30
C TRP A 93 1.99 1.34 15.41
N ALA A 94 3.15 1.99 15.31
CA ALA A 94 3.55 3.03 16.26
C ALA A 94 2.58 4.22 16.25
N LEU A 95 2.12 4.65 15.07
CA LEU A 95 1.14 5.73 14.92
C LEU A 95 -0.21 5.36 15.53
N VAL A 96 -0.69 4.14 15.31
CA VAL A 96 -1.95 3.63 15.88
C VAL A 96 -1.86 3.59 17.41
N LEU A 97 -0.73 3.13 17.96
CA LEU A 97 -0.51 3.13 19.43
C LEU A 97 -0.48 4.54 20.02
N GLN A 98 0.13 5.50 19.32
CA GLN A 98 0.20 6.91 19.77
C GLN A 98 -1.17 7.59 19.68
N ALA A 99 -1.90 7.37 18.58
CA ALA A 99 -3.21 7.97 18.36
C ALA A 99 -4.26 7.49 19.37
N ASP A 100 -4.17 6.23 19.80
CA ASP A 100 -5.04 5.69 20.87
C ASP A 100 -4.82 6.38 22.21
N GLY A 101 -3.62 6.88 22.49
CA GLY A 101 -3.29 7.51 23.79
C GLY A 101 -3.49 6.60 25.01
N GLY A 102 -3.72 5.31 24.77
CA GLY A 102 -3.97 4.30 25.80
C GLY A 102 -5.45 4.11 26.20
N THR A 103 -6.37 4.74 25.48
CA THR A 103 -7.81 4.69 25.78
C THR A 103 -8.41 3.32 25.46
N LEU A 104 -8.33 2.87 24.21
CA LEU A 104 -8.83 1.55 23.79
C LEU A 104 -8.01 0.41 24.42
N VAL A 105 -6.70 0.60 24.54
CA VAL A 105 -5.83 -0.40 25.20
C VAL A 105 -6.22 -0.60 26.66
N SER A 106 -6.61 0.45 27.38
CA SER A 106 -7.03 0.34 28.78
C SER A 106 -8.42 -0.28 28.95
N GLU A 107 -9.32 -0.05 27.99
CA GLU A 107 -10.72 -0.52 28.08
C GLU A 107 -10.91 -1.94 27.52
N VAL A 108 -10.36 -2.21 26.33
CA VAL A 108 -10.64 -3.43 25.56
C VAL A 108 -9.37 -4.26 25.29
N GLY A 109 -8.20 -3.70 25.57
CA GLY A 109 -6.91 -4.34 25.34
C GLY A 109 -6.31 -4.09 23.97
N LEU A 110 -5.04 -4.48 23.84
CA LEU A 110 -4.21 -4.25 22.63
C LEU A 110 -4.84 -4.79 21.33
N LEU A 111 -5.66 -5.85 21.44
CA LEU A 111 -6.32 -6.46 20.29
C LEU A 111 -7.32 -5.51 19.60
N ALA A 112 -7.85 -4.51 20.30
CA ALA A 112 -8.75 -3.52 19.72
C ALA A 112 -8.07 -2.68 18.63
N LEU A 113 -6.76 -2.51 18.71
CA LEU A 113 -5.98 -1.74 17.72
C LEU A 113 -5.61 -2.54 16.47
N VAL A 114 -5.74 -3.87 16.50
CA VAL A 114 -5.38 -4.72 15.35
C VAL A 114 -6.28 -4.43 14.14
N GLY A 115 -7.58 -4.23 14.35
CA GLY A 115 -8.52 -3.91 13.27
C GLY A 115 -8.14 -2.63 12.51
N PRO A 116 -8.06 -1.48 13.18
CA PRO A 116 -7.59 -0.22 12.60
C PRO A 116 -6.22 -0.34 11.92
N PHE A 117 -5.26 -1.01 12.57
CA PHE A 117 -3.95 -1.26 11.97
C PHE A 117 -4.06 -2.05 10.66
N MET A 118 -4.83 -3.13 10.61
CA MET A 118 -4.99 -3.94 9.40
C MET A 118 -5.62 -3.14 8.25
N LEU A 119 -6.60 -2.28 8.54
CA LEU A 119 -7.22 -1.41 7.54
C LEU A 119 -6.21 -0.42 6.95
N LEU A 120 -5.48 0.30 7.82
CA LEU A 120 -4.44 1.22 7.39
C LEU A 120 -3.29 0.53 6.66
N PHE A 121 -2.88 -0.65 7.15
CA PHE A 121 -1.85 -1.46 6.51
C PHE A 121 -2.26 -1.94 5.12
N ALA A 122 -3.52 -2.36 4.94
CA ALA A 122 -4.04 -2.73 3.63
C ALA A 122 -4.02 -1.55 2.65
N PHE A 123 -4.43 -0.36 3.11
CA PHE A 123 -4.37 0.86 2.30
C PHE A 123 -2.95 1.24 1.91
N VAL A 124 -2.03 1.30 2.88
CA VAL A 124 -0.60 1.61 2.60
C VAL A 124 0.04 0.55 1.71
N GLY A 125 -0.30 -0.73 1.91
CA GLY A 125 0.13 -1.81 1.03
C GLY A 125 -0.36 -1.65 -0.40
N ALA A 126 -1.60 -1.22 -0.60
CA ALA A 126 -2.13 -0.89 -1.93
C ALA A 126 -1.34 0.26 -2.57
N LEU A 127 -0.99 1.31 -1.79
CA LEU A 127 -0.15 2.41 -2.27
C LEU A 127 1.24 1.93 -2.69
N VAL A 128 1.89 1.07 -1.89
CA VAL A 128 3.20 0.48 -2.25
C VAL A 128 3.09 -0.28 -3.57
N VAL A 129 2.09 -1.15 -3.73
CA VAL A 129 1.90 -1.93 -4.95
C VAL A 129 1.66 -1.02 -6.16
N ILE A 130 0.75 -0.04 -6.04
CA ILE A 130 0.45 0.91 -7.12
C ILE A 130 1.70 1.69 -7.50
N THR A 131 2.45 2.22 -6.53
CA THR A 131 3.68 2.99 -6.78
C THR A 131 4.70 2.20 -7.59
N PHE A 132 4.94 0.93 -7.24
CA PHE A 132 5.91 0.11 -7.97
C PHE A 132 5.41 -0.34 -9.34
N ILE A 133 4.10 -0.52 -9.52
CA ILE A 133 3.52 -0.79 -10.85
C ILE A 133 3.60 0.46 -11.72
N ASP A 134 3.31 1.63 -11.16
CA ASP A 134 3.38 2.90 -11.89
C ASP A 134 4.80 3.26 -12.31
N LEU A 135 5.78 3.05 -11.44
CA LEU A 135 7.21 3.22 -11.77
C LEU A 135 7.68 2.32 -12.93
N ASP A 136 7.08 1.13 -13.09
CA ASP A 136 7.47 0.19 -14.15
C ASP A 136 6.74 0.41 -15.46
N LEU A 137 5.43 0.65 -15.39
CA LEU A 137 4.52 0.57 -16.51
C LEU A 137 3.75 1.86 -16.77
N GLN A 138 3.83 2.84 -15.86
CA GLN A 138 3.07 4.09 -15.90
C GLN A 138 1.55 3.84 -16.01
N ILE A 139 1.06 2.85 -15.28
CA ILE A 139 -0.35 2.51 -15.19
C ILE A 139 -0.81 2.38 -13.73
N ILE A 140 -2.00 2.85 -13.43
CA ILE A 140 -2.65 2.70 -12.13
C ILE A 140 -3.74 1.64 -12.25
N PRO A 141 -3.58 0.47 -11.57
CA PRO A 141 -4.51 -0.64 -11.74
C PRO A 141 -5.86 -0.38 -11.06
N HIS A 142 -6.92 -0.27 -11.85
CA HIS A 142 -8.30 -0.10 -11.35
C HIS A 142 -8.76 -1.25 -10.45
N LYS A 143 -8.19 -2.43 -10.62
CA LYS A 143 -8.44 -3.61 -9.75
C LYS A 143 -8.06 -3.36 -8.29
N ILE A 144 -7.19 -2.38 -8.02
CA ILE A 144 -6.81 -1.95 -6.66
C ILE A 144 -7.59 -0.68 -6.29
N THR A 145 -7.55 0.35 -7.13
CA THR A 145 -8.11 1.66 -6.77
C THR A 145 -9.61 1.62 -6.51
N VAL A 146 -10.38 0.95 -7.36
CA VAL A 146 -11.86 0.89 -7.21
C VAL A 146 -12.31 0.25 -5.89
N PRO A 147 -11.83 -0.94 -5.49
CA PRO A 147 -12.16 -1.50 -4.19
C PRO A 147 -11.79 -0.58 -3.02
N PHE A 148 -10.63 0.08 -3.09
CA PHE A 148 -10.21 0.98 -2.01
C PHE A 148 -11.03 2.27 -1.95
N ILE A 149 -11.50 2.83 -3.08
CA ILE A 149 -12.46 3.94 -3.07
C ILE A 149 -13.73 3.55 -2.33
N LEU A 150 -14.26 2.36 -2.60
CA LEU A 150 -15.51 1.89 -2.00
C LEU A 150 -15.37 1.51 -0.53
N THR A 151 -14.22 0.98 -0.14
CA THR A 151 -13.98 0.55 1.26
C THR A 151 -13.56 1.68 2.18
N GLY A 152 -13.07 2.82 1.68
CA GLY A 152 -12.69 3.97 2.51
C GLY A 152 -13.82 4.46 3.44
N PRO A 153 -15.03 4.76 2.94
CA PRO A 153 -16.14 5.19 3.78
C PRO A 153 -16.55 4.13 4.83
N ILE A 154 -16.42 2.85 4.49
CA ILE A 154 -16.70 1.75 5.43
C ILE A 154 -15.61 1.69 6.51
N ALA A 155 -14.35 1.81 6.11
CA ALA A 155 -13.22 1.81 7.03
C ALA A 155 -13.26 3.00 8.00
N ALA A 156 -13.80 4.15 7.56
CA ALA A 156 -13.94 5.34 8.39
C ALA A 156 -14.67 5.07 9.71
N PHE A 157 -15.67 4.19 9.76
CA PHE A 157 -16.37 3.82 11.00
C PHE A 157 -15.44 3.23 12.08
N TRP A 158 -14.40 2.50 11.68
CA TRP A 158 -13.42 1.93 12.60
C TRP A 158 -12.20 2.81 12.82
N LEU A 159 -11.91 3.68 11.85
CA LEU A 159 -10.74 4.57 11.89
C LEU A 159 -11.02 5.90 12.55
N GLU A 160 -12.29 6.33 12.68
CA GLU A 160 -12.67 7.62 13.23
C GLU A 160 -12.02 7.90 14.61
N PRO A 161 -12.00 6.96 15.58
CA PRO A 161 -11.40 7.22 16.89
C PRO A 161 -9.88 7.47 16.83
N ILE A 162 -9.20 6.98 15.79
CA ILE A 162 -7.75 7.04 15.64
C ILE A 162 -7.33 8.17 14.71
N THR A 163 -8.04 8.35 13.60
CA THR A 163 -7.65 9.29 12.51
C THR A 163 -8.53 10.54 12.47
N GLY A 164 -9.66 10.55 13.14
CA GLY A 164 -10.69 11.60 13.01
C GLY A 164 -11.44 11.56 11.67
N LEU A 165 -11.19 10.54 10.82
CA LEU A 165 -11.83 10.39 9.52
C LEU A 165 -13.28 9.96 9.71
N THR A 166 -14.24 10.86 9.46
CA THR A 166 -15.66 10.53 9.49
C THR A 166 -16.12 9.93 8.16
N TRP A 167 -17.22 9.20 8.16
CA TRP A 167 -17.85 8.67 6.96
C TRP A 167 -18.12 9.79 5.91
N SER A 168 -18.62 10.94 6.35
CA SER A 168 -18.94 12.06 5.47
C SER A 168 -17.71 12.68 4.82
N THR A 169 -16.62 12.87 5.60
CA THR A 169 -15.36 13.43 5.06
C THR A 169 -14.67 12.44 4.12
N SER A 170 -14.83 11.14 4.34
CA SER A 170 -14.37 10.09 3.43
C SER A 170 -15.11 10.13 2.08
N VAL A 171 -16.45 10.17 2.09
CA VAL A 171 -17.25 10.25 0.87
C VAL A 171 -16.98 11.55 0.12
N LEU A 172 -16.97 12.68 0.82
CA LEU A 172 -16.66 13.99 0.21
C LEU A 172 -15.24 14.00 -0.36
N GLY A 173 -14.28 13.36 0.34
CA GLY A 173 -12.92 13.21 -0.15
C GLY A 173 -12.83 12.40 -1.44
N ALA A 174 -13.55 11.29 -1.53
CA ALA A 174 -13.60 10.47 -2.75
C ALA A 174 -14.16 11.28 -3.94
N ILE A 175 -15.29 11.97 -3.72
CA ILE A 175 -15.94 12.78 -4.75
C ILE A 175 -15.05 13.96 -5.15
N ALA A 176 -14.55 14.73 -4.18
CA ALA A 176 -13.73 15.89 -4.44
C ALA A 176 -12.41 15.54 -5.12
N GLY A 177 -11.73 14.47 -4.66
CA GLY A 177 -10.49 13.98 -5.26
C GLY A 177 -10.67 13.56 -6.72
N GLY A 178 -11.75 12.82 -7.00
CA GLY A 178 -12.11 12.50 -8.37
C GLY A 178 -12.48 13.74 -9.19
N ALA A 179 -13.37 14.59 -8.66
CA ALA A 179 -13.85 15.76 -9.39
C ALA A 179 -12.74 16.74 -9.78
N VAL A 180 -11.75 16.97 -8.90
CA VAL A 180 -10.63 17.88 -9.19
C VAL A 180 -9.84 17.43 -10.41
N ILE A 181 -9.43 16.17 -10.45
CA ILE A 181 -8.66 15.64 -11.60
C ILE A 181 -9.54 15.57 -12.84
N TRP A 182 -10.81 15.16 -12.71
CA TRP A 182 -11.75 15.16 -13.83
C TRP A 182 -11.91 16.55 -14.46
N LEU A 183 -12.07 17.60 -13.64
CA LEU A 183 -12.15 18.99 -14.12
C LEU A 183 -10.87 19.43 -14.82
N VAL A 184 -9.69 19.01 -14.32
CA VAL A 184 -8.41 19.32 -14.97
C VAL A 184 -8.32 18.63 -16.33
N ILE A 185 -8.67 17.35 -16.41
CA ILE A 185 -8.66 16.57 -17.65
C ILE A 185 -9.60 17.18 -18.68
N GLU A 186 -10.85 17.44 -18.28
CA GLU A 186 -11.87 18.00 -19.16
C GLU A 186 -11.50 19.43 -19.61
N GLY A 187 -11.05 20.28 -18.67
CA GLY A 187 -10.59 21.63 -18.98
C GLY A 187 -9.43 21.65 -19.97
N TYR A 188 -8.44 20.75 -19.77
CA TYR A 188 -7.32 20.62 -20.71
C TYR A 188 -7.78 20.16 -22.10
N PHE A 189 -8.70 19.18 -22.16
CA PHE A 189 -9.27 18.69 -23.40
C PHE A 189 -10.01 19.80 -24.16
N TRP A 190 -10.79 20.62 -23.47
CA TRP A 190 -11.50 21.74 -24.09
C TRP A 190 -10.55 22.76 -24.71
N VAL A 191 -9.43 23.08 -24.04
CA VAL A 191 -8.44 24.07 -24.49
C VAL A 191 -7.53 23.51 -25.58
N ARG A 192 -7.03 22.29 -25.42
CA ARG A 192 -5.96 21.74 -26.27
C ARG A 192 -6.45 20.73 -27.31
N LYS A 193 -7.69 20.24 -27.18
CA LYS A 193 -8.29 19.19 -28.03
C LYS A 193 -7.44 17.91 -28.13
N ARG A 194 -6.67 17.61 -27.04
CA ARG A 194 -5.82 16.43 -26.92
C ARG A 194 -5.98 15.86 -25.52
N GLU A 195 -5.90 14.54 -25.38
CA GLU A 195 -5.84 13.87 -24.08
C GLU A 195 -4.51 14.21 -23.42
N GLY A 196 -4.54 14.80 -22.23
CA GLY A 196 -3.35 15.28 -21.53
C GLY A 196 -2.95 14.45 -20.31
N MET A 197 -3.88 13.67 -19.74
CA MET A 197 -3.64 12.93 -18.51
C MET A 197 -4.42 11.62 -18.51
N GLY A 198 -3.85 10.56 -17.95
CA GLY A 198 -4.49 9.24 -17.87
C GLY A 198 -5.64 9.19 -16.87
N GLY A 199 -6.67 8.36 -17.15
CA GLY A 199 -7.79 8.14 -16.22
C GLY A 199 -7.37 7.47 -14.90
N GLY A 200 -6.13 7.00 -14.78
CA GLY A 200 -5.56 6.42 -13.56
C GLY A 200 -5.42 7.44 -12.42
N ASP A 201 -4.95 8.66 -12.75
CA ASP A 201 -4.73 9.71 -11.76
C ASP A 201 -6.04 10.15 -11.08
N PHE A 202 -7.12 10.19 -11.85
CA PHE A 202 -8.47 10.43 -11.35
C PHE A 202 -8.86 9.40 -10.26
N MET A 203 -8.67 8.11 -10.54
CA MET A 203 -8.97 7.03 -9.59
C MET A 203 -8.03 7.04 -8.38
N MET A 204 -6.77 7.38 -8.59
CA MET A 204 -5.79 7.48 -7.52
C MET A 204 -6.14 8.57 -6.52
N LEU A 205 -6.47 9.79 -6.99
CA LEU A 205 -6.82 10.90 -6.11
C LEU A 205 -8.17 10.67 -5.42
N ALA A 206 -9.15 10.03 -6.09
CA ALA A 206 -10.39 9.61 -5.47
C ALA A 206 -10.15 8.59 -4.34
N MET A 207 -9.24 7.63 -4.54
CA MET A 207 -8.84 6.66 -3.52
C MET A 207 -8.16 7.35 -2.33
N LEU A 208 -7.20 8.23 -2.59
CA LEU A 208 -6.53 8.98 -1.53
C LEU A 208 -7.51 9.85 -0.74
N GLY A 209 -8.41 10.56 -1.43
CA GLY A 209 -9.45 11.36 -0.78
C GLY A 209 -10.42 10.53 0.06
N SER A 210 -10.75 9.32 -0.39
CA SER A 210 -11.61 8.39 0.36
C SER A 210 -10.99 7.92 1.69
N TRP A 211 -9.67 7.77 1.77
CA TRP A 211 -8.98 7.26 2.96
C TRP A 211 -8.36 8.34 3.85
N LEU A 212 -8.09 9.51 3.28
CA LEU A 212 -7.44 10.61 4.00
C LEU A 212 -8.37 11.80 4.26
N GLY A 213 -9.57 11.79 3.65
CA GLY A 213 -10.55 12.86 3.78
C GLY A 213 -10.31 14.01 2.80
N VAL A 214 -11.32 14.87 2.69
CA VAL A 214 -11.32 16.00 1.75
C VAL A 214 -10.23 17.03 2.06
N GLU A 215 -9.89 17.20 3.33
CA GLU A 215 -8.90 18.18 3.79
C GLU A 215 -7.50 17.91 3.27
N CYS A 216 -7.16 16.62 3.06
CA CYS A 216 -5.85 16.21 2.58
C CYS A 216 -5.64 16.42 1.07
N ILE A 217 -6.70 16.62 0.28
CA ILE A 217 -6.60 16.72 -1.19
C ILE A 217 -5.68 17.87 -1.61
N ILE A 218 -5.80 19.03 -0.98
CA ILE A 218 -4.95 20.19 -1.30
C ILE A 218 -3.48 19.88 -1.03
N PHE A 219 -3.19 19.25 0.11
CA PHE A 219 -1.81 18.88 0.47
C PHE A 219 -1.24 17.82 -0.50
N ILE A 220 -2.06 16.86 -0.93
CA ILE A 220 -1.66 15.84 -1.91
C ILE A 220 -1.34 16.50 -3.25
N LEU A 221 -2.18 17.41 -3.74
CA LEU A 221 -1.94 18.13 -4.99
C LEU A 221 -0.69 19.00 -4.93
N LEU A 222 -0.47 19.71 -3.82
CA LEU A 222 0.75 20.50 -3.63
C LEU A 222 1.99 19.61 -3.60
N ALA A 223 1.96 18.48 -2.89
CA ALA A 223 3.07 17.55 -2.82
C ALA A 223 3.37 16.89 -4.19
N ALA A 224 2.35 16.63 -4.99
CA ALA A 224 2.50 16.06 -6.33
C ALA A 224 3.01 17.06 -7.37
N SER A 225 2.93 18.38 -7.09
CA SER A 225 3.38 19.43 -7.99
C SER A 225 4.85 19.86 -7.78
N LEU A 226 5.50 19.39 -6.72
CA LEU A 226 6.91 19.64 -6.37
C LEU A 226 7.83 18.59 -6.99
#